data_030515450181c5634608389562ef0d1f
#
_entry.id   030515450181c5634608389562ef0d1f
#
_cell.length_a   1.000
_cell.length_b   1.000
_cell.length_c   1.000
_cell.angle_alpha   90.00
_cell.angle_beta   90.00
_cell.angle_gamma   90.00
#
_symmetry.space_group_name_H-M   'P 1'
#
loop_
_entity.id
_entity.type
_entity.pdbx_description
1 polymer ?
#
loop_
_entity_poly.entity_id
_entity_poly.type
_entity_poly.pdbx_seq_one_letter_code
_entity_poly.pdbx_strand_id
1 'polypeptide(L)'
;MSSPISVHEVAKRADLLGQLSYPHGDPRYSLEALQALERIGVEAITLDKRGLLKLLGKGFRNIVLEGVMAGERVAVKIRRSDYVSRDASREATMHGIANRLGVGPRLLGWCGPVLVVELVPGPDLSTWLATGGYAPAEARETLLELALQCFRLDRGGLDHGELSDARRHVLVVGGRPVIIDFGSARITPRPKNLTSILSYLSGGNLGGVRGLLGLRTPHREALRRYKENPSEEQFVDLMRMVGLLEG
;
A
#
# COMPACT_ATOMS: atom_id res chain seq x y z
N MET A 1 19.21 17.25 7.71
CA MET A 1 18.28 17.21 6.57
C MET A 1 18.52 15.93 5.79
N SER A 2 17.49 15.31 5.25
CA SER A 2 17.65 14.15 4.36
C SER A 2 18.17 14.68 3.00
N SER A 3 19.22 14.07 2.46
CA SER A 3 19.82 14.47 1.17
C SER A 3 19.81 13.28 0.21
N PRO A 4 19.50 13.49 -1.08
CA PRO A 4 19.63 12.43 -2.08
C PRO A 4 21.11 12.14 -2.37
N ILE A 5 21.44 10.88 -2.62
CA ILE A 5 22.72 10.42 -3.16
C ILE A 5 22.45 9.70 -4.49
N SER A 6 23.20 9.98 -5.53
CA SER A 6 22.99 9.35 -6.84
C SER A 6 23.17 7.81 -6.75
N VAL A 7 22.45 7.07 -7.60
CA VAL A 7 22.58 5.61 -7.68
C VAL A 7 24.02 5.22 -7.96
N HIS A 8 24.72 6.00 -8.81
CA HIS A 8 26.14 5.79 -9.11
C HIS A 8 27.07 5.98 -7.90
N GLU A 9 26.79 6.91 -7.01
CA GLU A 9 27.57 7.12 -5.77
C GLU A 9 27.26 6.04 -4.73
N VAL A 10 26.03 5.52 -4.66
CA VAL A 10 25.68 4.35 -3.81
C VAL A 10 26.58 3.15 -4.18
N ALA A 11 26.85 2.94 -5.49
CA ALA A 11 27.71 1.87 -5.96
C ALA A 11 29.15 1.92 -5.40
N LYS A 12 29.64 3.12 -5.09
CA LYS A 12 31.02 3.35 -4.59
C LYS A 12 31.13 3.23 -3.07
N ARG A 13 30.00 3.15 -2.35
CA ARG A 13 29.95 3.11 -0.89
C ARG A 13 29.48 1.74 -0.41
N ALA A 14 30.43 0.91 0.07
CA ALA A 14 30.14 -0.45 0.52
C ALA A 14 29.11 -0.51 1.66
N ASP A 15 29.10 0.49 2.54
CA ASP A 15 28.16 0.62 3.65
C ASP A 15 26.71 0.84 3.20
N LEU A 16 26.49 1.56 2.07
CA LEU A 16 25.19 1.80 1.48
C LEU A 16 24.79 0.65 0.55
N LEU A 17 25.75 0.15 -0.23
CA LEU A 17 25.53 -0.94 -1.16
C LEU A 17 24.97 -2.19 -0.46
N GLY A 18 25.53 -2.55 0.69
CA GLY A 18 25.06 -3.68 1.48
C GLY A 18 23.60 -3.55 1.97
N GLN A 19 23.07 -2.34 2.10
CA GLN A 19 21.69 -2.12 2.51
C GLN A 19 20.68 -2.52 1.44
N LEU A 20 21.06 -2.48 0.15
CA LEU A 20 20.20 -2.89 -0.96
C LEU A 20 19.93 -4.40 -0.96
N SER A 21 20.81 -5.20 -0.39
CA SER A 21 20.69 -6.66 -0.30
C SER A 21 20.35 -7.15 1.12
N TYR A 22 19.56 -6.36 1.83
CA TYR A 22 19.09 -6.76 3.16
C TYR A 22 18.44 -8.17 3.14
N PRO A 23 18.68 -9.07 4.13
CA PRO A 23 19.48 -8.85 5.35
C PRO A 23 20.97 -9.20 5.20
N HIS A 24 21.41 -9.88 4.14
CA HIS A 24 22.71 -10.56 4.10
C HIS A 24 23.87 -9.69 3.60
N GLY A 25 23.62 -8.54 2.99
CA GLY A 25 24.67 -7.70 2.43
C GLY A 25 25.37 -8.33 1.20
N ASP A 26 24.68 -9.20 0.44
CA ASP A 26 25.21 -9.87 -0.74
C ASP A 26 25.61 -8.87 -1.84
N PRO A 27 26.92 -8.72 -2.18
CA PRO A 27 27.35 -7.73 -3.16
C PRO A 27 26.80 -7.98 -4.57
N ARG A 28 26.61 -9.24 -4.97
CA ARG A 28 26.05 -9.57 -6.30
C ARG A 28 24.61 -9.13 -6.41
N TYR A 29 23.82 -9.41 -5.36
CA TYR A 29 22.44 -8.98 -5.30
C TYR A 29 22.31 -7.44 -5.23
N SER A 30 23.20 -6.78 -4.49
CA SER A 30 23.24 -5.31 -4.44
C SER A 30 23.50 -4.68 -5.80
N LEU A 31 24.43 -5.26 -6.58
CA LEU A 31 24.72 -4.82 -7.95
C LEU A 31 23.51 -5.06 -8.88
N GLU A 32 22.84 -6.20 -8.77
CA GLU A 32 21.60 -6.47 -9.50
C GLU A 32 20.52 -5.42 -9.20
N ALA A 33 20.32 -5.10 -7.91
CA ALA A 33 19.37 -4.07 -7.49
C ALA A 33 19.75 -2.67 -8.03
N LEU A 34 21.04 -2.30 -8.00
CA LEU A 34 21.52 -1.04 -8.60
C LEU A 34 21.23 -0.96 -10.09
N GLN A 35 21.59 -1.99 -10.84
CA GLN A 35 21.33 -2.05 -12.29
C GLN A 35 19.83 -1.96 -12.60
N ALA A 36 18.99 -2.57 -11.74
CA ALA A 36 17.54 -2.47 -11.86
C ALA A 36 17.05 -1.03 -11.62
N LEU A 37 17.58 -0.32 -10.60
CA LEU A 37 17.27 1.08 -10.33
C LEU A 37 17.62 1.97 -11.53
N GLU A 38 18.81 1.81 -12.11
CA GLU A 38 19.26 2.56 -13.29
C GLU A 38 18.35 2.30 -14.50
N ARG A 39 18.02 1.03 -14.78
CA ARG A 39 17.12 0.66 -15.89
C ARG A 39 15.71 1.24 -15.76
N ILE A 40 15.20 1.37 -14.54
CA ILE A 40 13.89 1.99 -14.27
C ILE A 40 13.98 3.51 -14.40
N GLY A 41 15.16 4.11 -14.24
CA GLY A 41 15.39 5.55 -14.27
C GLY A 41 15.34 6.21 -12.89
N VAL A 42 15.60 5.45 -11.81
CA VAL A 42 15.79 6.04 -10.48
C VAL A 42 17.14 6.76 -10.46
N GLU A 43 17.13 8.05 -10.17
CA GLU A 43 18.31 8.93 -10.23
C GLU A 43 19.12 8.88 -8.93
N ALA A 44 18.39 8.82 -7.79
CA ALA A 44 19.01 8.89 -6.48
C ALA A 44 18.17 8.15 -5.43
N ILE A 45 18.83 7.77 -4.32
CA ILE A 45 18.19 7.29 -3.09
C ILE A 45 18.41 8.34 -1.99
N THR A 46 17.41 8.59 -1.18
CA THR A 46 17.51 9.55 -0.08
C THR A 46 18.31 8.96 1.09
N LEU A 47 19.19 9.75 1.69
CA LEU A 47 19.87 9.40 2.94
C LEU A 47 19.08 9.90 4.15
N ASP A 48 19.11 9.15 5.23
CA ASP A 48 18.61 9.57 6.55
C ASP A 48 19.63 10.49 7.27
N LYS A 49 19.28 10.95 8.46
CA LYS A 49 20.16 11.82 9.28
C LYS A 49 21.48 11.18 9.71
N ARG A 50 21.60 9.85 9.61
CA ARG A 50 22.80 9.07 9.94
C ARG A 50 23.66 8.79 8.71
N GLY A 51 23.24 9.25 7.54
CA GLY A 51 23.91 9.00 6.26
C GLY A 51 23.67 7.59 5.69
N LEU A 52 22.64 6.87 6.16
CA LEU A 52 22.19 5.58 5.66
C LEU A 52 21.05 5.76 4.65
N LEU A 53 20.76 4.75 3.81
CA LEU A 53 19.63 4.79 2.91
C LEU A 53 18.32 4.94 3.71
N LYS A 54 17.52 5.94 3.37
CA LYS A 54 16.29 6.27 4.10
C LYS A 54 15.24 5.20 3.92
N LEU A 55 15.03 4.42 4.97
CA LEU A 55 14.04 3.36 5.02
C LEU A 55 12.65 3.96 5.29
N LEU A 56 11.68 3.72 4.40
CA LEU A 56 10.26 4.03 4.58
C LEU A 56 9.50 2.89 5.25
N GLY A 57 9.95 1.65 5.01
CA GLY A 57 9.34 0.47 5.58
C GLY A 57 10.19 -0.78 5.38
N LYS A 58 9.94 -1.77 6.25
CA LYS A 58 10.60 -3.07 6.21
C LYS A 58 9.55 -4.16 6.43
N GLY A 59 9.27 -4.89 5.39
CA GLY A 59 8.31 -5.99 5.40
C GLY A 59 8.98 -7.36 5.39
N PHE A 60 8.14 -8.38 5.30
CA PHE A 60 8.59 -9.77 5.16
C PHE A 60 9.27 -10.03 3.81
N ARG A 61 8.76 -9.42 2.73
CA ARG A 61 9.24 -9.63 1.34
C ARG A 61 10.19 -8.55 0.84
N ASN A 62 10.00 -7.32 1.29
CA ASN A 62 10.65 -6.14 0.73
C ASN A 62 11.22 -5.25 1.82
N ILE A 63 12.26 -4.51 1.46
CA ILE A 63 12.56 -3.21 2.06
C ILE A 63 12.00 -2.12 1.15
N VAL A 64 11.59 -1.00 1.73
CA VAL A 64 11.07 0.16 0.99
C VAL A 64 11.92 1.37 1.32
N LEU A 65 12.57 1.93 0.31
CA LEU A 65 13.43 3.10 0.43
C LEU A 65 12.76 4.33 -0.20
N GLU A 66 13.17 5.51 0.20
CA GLU A 66 12.83 6.74 -0.49
C GLU A 66 13.85 7.01 -1.59
N GLY A 67 13.37 7.19 -2.82
CA GLY A 67 14.19 7.54 -3.98
C GLY A 67 13.72 8.80 -4.67
N VAL A 68 14.45 9.17 -5.73
CA VAL A 68 14.13 10.28 -6.65
C VAL A 68 14.13 9.76 -8.08
N MET A 69 13.09 10.08 -8.83
CA MET A 69 12.92 9.74 -10.24
C MET A 69 12.24 10.92 -10.95
N ALA A 70 12.82 11.40 -12.04
CA ALA A 70 12.36 12.60 -12.78
C ALA A 70 12.16 13.83 -11.86
N GLY A 71 13.04 14.01 -10.86
CA GLY A 71 12.98 15.09 -9.88
C GLY A 71 11.94 14.91 -8.79
N GLU A 72 11.09 13.87 -8.84
CA GLU A 72 10.02 13.59 -7.87
C GLU A 72 10.43 12.50 -6.89
N ARG A 73 9.90 12.60 -5.66
CA ARG A 73 10.11 11.57 -4.64
C ARG A 73 9.28 10.33 -4.95
N VAL A 74 9.91 9.17 -4.84
CA VAL A 74 9.29 7.87 -5.13
C VAL A 74 9.53 6.86 -4.01
N ALA A 75 8.68 5.84 -3.91
CA ALA A 75 8.91 4.68 -3.05
C ALA A 75 9.54 3.56 -3.88
N VAL A 76 10.73 3.14 -3.47
CA VAL A 76 11.52 2.08 -4.11
C VAL A 76 11.42 0.82 -3.26
N LYS A 77 10.69 -0.17 -3.74
CA LYS A 77 10.56 -1.49 -3.09
C LYS A 77 11.63 -2.42 -3.67
N ILE A 78 12.49 -2.96 -2.81
CA ILE A 78 13.51 -3.93 -3.19
C ILE A 78 13.21 -5.24 -2.49
N ARG A 79 13.14 -6.34 -3.21
CA ARG A 79 13.01 -7.68 -2.64
C ARG A 79 14.14 -7.94 -1.65
N ARG A 80 13.83 -8.60 -0.56
CA ARG A 80 14.86 -9.05 0.39
C ARG A 80 15.67 -10.17 -0.25
N SER A 81 16.98 -10.18 0.01
CA SER A 81 17.90 -11.20 -0.55
C SER A 81 17.63 -12.62 -0.01
N ASP A 82 16.95 -12.73 1.15
CA ASP A 82 16.54 -13.99 1.78
C ASP A 82 15.12 -14.45 1.35
N TYR A 83 14.41 -13.68 0.50
CA TYR A 83 13.10 -14.08 0.04
C TYR A 83 13.19 -15.01 -1.18
N VAL A 84 12.35 -16.06 -1.19
CA VAL A 84 12.40 -17.13 -2.21
C VAL A 84 12.24 -16.61 -3.64
N SER A 85 11.32 -15.65 -3.86
CA SER A 85 11.12 -15.03 -5.16
C SER A 85 11.76 -13.65 -5.21
N ARG A 86 12.89 -13.55 -5.91
CA ARG A 86 13.62 -12.30 -6.08
C ARG A 86 13.03 -11.37 -7.14
N ASP A 87 12.12 -11.87 -7.98
CA ASP A 87 11.49 -11.08 -9.04
C ASP A 87 10.23 -10.35 -8.55
N ALA A 88 10.10 -9.07 -8.89
CA ALA A 88 8.98 -8.21 -8.57
C ALA A 88 7.85 -8.25 -9.62
N SER A 89 8.01 -8.98 -10.74
CA SER A 89 7.09 -8.98 -11.89
C SER A 89 5.65 -9.32 -11.51
N ARG A 90 5.45 -10.31 -10.63
CA ARG A 90 4.12 -10.69 -10.16
C ARG A 90 3.44 -9.55 -9.39
N GLU A 91 4.16 -8.90 -8.48
CA GLU A 91 3.64 -7.75 -7.75
C GLU A 91 3.36 -6.57 -8.68
N ALA A 92 4.26 -6.29 -9.63
CA ALA A 92 4.07 -5.26 -10.64
C ALA A 92 2.82 -5.51 -11.49
N THR A 93 2.58 -6.77 -11.88
CA THR A 93 1.38 -7.15 -12.64
C THR A 93 0.11 -6.88 -11.83
N MET A 94 0.03 -7.32 -10.57
CA MET A 94 -1.14 -7.09 -9.71
C MET A 94 -1.33 -5.60 -9.43
N HIS A 95 -0.26 -4.87 -9.18
CA HIS A 95 -0.28 -3.41 -8.99
C HIS A 95 -0.78 -2.68 -10.25
N GLY A 96 -0.32 -3.07 -11.43
CA GLY A 96 -0.80 -2.52 -12.69
C GLY A 96 -2.29 -2.78 -12.93
N ILE A 97 -2.82 -3.93 -12.48
CA ILE A 97 -4.27 -4.20 -12.51
C ILE A 97 -5.00 -3.25 -11.56
N ALA A 98 -4.50 -3.10 -10.32
CA ALA A 98 -5.09 -2.17 -9.35
C ALA A 98 -5.12 -0.73 -9.89
N ASN A 99 -4.04 -0.27 -10.54
CA ASN A 99 -4.00 1.07 -11.15
C ASN A 99 -5.03 1.24 -12.27
N ARG A 100 -5.29 0.22 -13.11
CA ARG A 100 -6.36 0.27 -14.12
C ARG A 100 -7.76 0.37 -13.50
N LEU A 101 -7.93 -0.12 -12.27
CA LEU A 101 -9.17 0.02 -11.48
C LEU A 101 -9.21 1.34 -10.68
N GLY A 102 -8.24 2.23 -10.85
CA GLY A 102 -8.15 3.50 -10.14
C GLY A 102 -7.78 3.35 -8.66
N VAL A 103 -7.02 2.30 -8.29
CA VAL A 103 -6.64 2.01 -6.90
C VAL A 103 -5.14 1.91 -6.75
N GLY A 104 -4.64 2.42 -5.61
CA GLY A 104 -3.23 2.40 -5.21
C GLY A 104 -2.41 3.56 -5.79
N PRO A 105 -1.14 3.71 -5.34
CA PRO A 105 -0.20 4.66 -5.90
C PRO A 105 0.15 4.24 -7.34
N ARG A 106 0.52 5.19 -8.17
CA ARG A 106 0.91 4.92 -9.55
C ARG A 106 2.16 4.03 -9.60
N LEU A 107 2.09 2.93 -10.34
CA LEU A 107 3.26 2.12 -10.69
C LEU A 107 4.11 2.88 -11.71
N LEU A 108 5.38 3.15 -11.38
CA LEU A 108 6.29 3.91 -12.21
C LEU A 108 7.22 3.02 -13.03
N GLY A 109 7.57 1.83 -12.49
CA GLY A 109 8.41 0.88 -13.18
C GLY A 109 8.79 -0.32 -12.32
N TRP A 110 9.35 -1.35 -12.94
CA TRP A 110 9.91 -2.51 -12.25
C TRP A 110 10.99 -3.18 -13.10
N CYS A 111 11.98 -3.78 -12.46
CA CYS A 111 13.03 -4.57 -13.09
C CYS A 111 13.62 -5.53 -12.06
N GLY A 112 13.68 -6.83 -12.37
CA GLY A 112 14.21 -7.84 -11.46
C GLY A 112 13.66 -7.70 -10.03
N PRO A 113 14.52 -7.47 -9.03
CA PRO A 113 14.09 -7.38 -7.63
C PRO A 113 13.45 -6.05 -7.24
N VAL A 114 13.43 -5.05 -8.13
CA VAL A 114 13.03 -3.67 -7.82
C VAL A 114 11.68 -3.34 -8.43
N LEU A 115 10.83 -2.68 -7.64
CA LEU A 115 9.56 -2.08 -8.06
C LEU A 115 9.49 -0.64 -7.53
N VAL A 116 9.13 0.30 -8.39
CA VAL A 116 9.05 1.73 -8.06
C VAL A 116 7.61 2.21 -8.22
N VAL A 117 7.11 2.87 -7.18
CA VAL A 117 5.77 3.45 -7.16
C VAL A 117 5.83 4.90 -6.67
N GLU A 118 4.79 5.65 -6.96
CA GLU A 118 4.58 6.98 -6.39
C GLU A 118 4.67 6.94 -4.86
N LEU A 119 5.36 7.93 -4.27
CA LEU A 119 5.44 8.06 -2.83
C LEU A 119 4.13 8.59 -2.27
N VAL A 120 3.57 7.89 -1.30
CA VAL A 120 2.36 8.28 -0.55
C VAL A 120 2.81 8.85 0.82
N PRO A 121 2.88 10.19 0.99
CA PRO A 121 3.44 10.80 2.19
C PRO A 121 2.36 11.02 3.25
N GLY A 122 1.80 9.94 3.81
CA GLY A 122 0.75 10.00 4.83
C GLY A 122 0.92 8.97 5.93
N PRO A 123 0.26 9.17 7.08
CA PRO A 123 0.19 8.18 8.14
C PRO A 123 -0.66 6.99 7.69
N ASP A 124 -0.50 5.85 8.36
CA ASP A 124 -1.45 4.75 8.22
C ASP A 124 -2.85 5.12 8.76
N LEU A 125 -3.87 4.40 8.28
CA LEU A 125 -5.26 4.67 8.60
C LEU A 125 -5.53 4.68 10.11
N SER A 126 -4.94 3.78 10.89
CA SER A 126 -5.17 3.73 12.34
C SER A 126 -4.55 4.92 13.05
N THR A 127 -3.34 5.31 12.66
CA THR A 127 -2.66 6.51 13.17
C THR A 127 -3.46 7.76 12.80
N TRP A 128 -3.91 7.88 11.55
CA TRP A 128 -4.73 9.01 11.11
C TRP A 128 -6.03 9.11 11.92
N LEU A 129 -6.76 8.01 12.07
CA LEU A 129 -8.00 7.97 12.87
C LEU A 129 -7.74 8.29 14.35
N ALA A 130 -6.61 7.87 14.92
CA ALA A 130 -6.27 8.13 16.32
C ALA A 130 -5.85 9.57 16.60
N THR A 131 -5.27 10.28 15.62
CA THR A 131 -4.82 11.69 15.80
C THR A 131 -5.97 12.68 15.93
N GLY A 132 -7.18 12.37 15.41
CA GLY A 132 -8.40 13.14 15.66
C GLY A 132 -8.44 14.56 15.07
N GLY A 133 -7.51 14.90 14.17
CA GLY A 133 -7.43 16.24 13.57
C GLY A 133 -8.41 16.51 12.41
N TYR A 134 -9.51 15.77 12.33
CA TYR A 134 -10.51 15.79 11.25
C TYR A 134 -11.94 15.95 11.82
N ALA A 135 -12.85 16.50 11.01
CA ALA A 135 -14.27 16.47 11.32
C ALA A 135 -14.86 15.05 11.15
N PRO A 136 -15.87 14.64 11.96
CA PRO A 136 -16.49 13.32 11.78
C PRO A 136 -17.01 13.07 10.36
N ALA A 137 -17.50 14.09 9.65
CA ALA A 137 -17.92 14.00 8.26
C ALA A 137 -16.74 13.64 7.33
N GLU A 138 -15.59 14.30 7.47
CA GLU A 138 -14.39 14.01 6.71
C GLU A 138 -13.92 12.56 6.90
N ALA A 139 -13.93 12.08 8.15
CA ALA A 139 -13.59 10.69 8.41
C ALA A 139 -14.55 9.69 7.75
N ARG A 140 -15.86 9.99 7.73
CA ARG A 140 -16.85 9.16 7.01
C ARG A 140 -16.58 9.15 5.51
N GLU A 141 -16.30 10.30 4.91
CA GLU A 141 -15.95 10.41 3.49
C GLU A 141 -14.69 9.61 3.16
N THR A 142 -13.65 9.71 4.00
CA THR A 142 -12.42 8.92 3.85
C THR A 142 -12.72 7.41 3.89
N LEU A 143 -13.54 6.95 4.85
CA LEU A 143 -13.89 5.54 4.98
C LEU A 143 -14.82 5.07 3.85
N LEU A 144 -15.70 5.92 3.36
CA LEU A 144 -16.54 5.62 2.20
C LEU A 144 -15.72 5.49 0.92
N GLU A 145 -14.75 6.41 0.69
CA GLU A 145 -13.84 6.29 -0.46
C GLU A 145 -12.97 5.03 -0.37
N LEU A 146 -12.49 4.67 0.83
CA LEU A 146 -11.78 3.41 1.04
C LEU A 146 -12.66 2.19 0.69
N ALA A 147 -13.91 2.19 1.12
CA ALA A 147 -14.88 1.15 0.77
C ALA A 147 -15.12 1.08 -0.73
N LEU A 148 -15.21 2.25 -1.41
CA LEU A 148 -15.37 2.33 -2.87
C LEU A 148 -14.13 1.78 -3.61
N GLN A 149 -12.92 2.06 -3.15
CA GLN A 149 -11.71 1.45 -3.71
C GLN A 149 -11.74 -0.08 -3.56
N CYS A 150 -12.14 -0.60 -2.40
CA CYS A 150 -12.31 -2.04 -2.19
C CYS A 150 -13.37 -2.64 -3.13
N PHE A 151 -14.48 -1.93 -3.35
CA PHE A 151 -15.53 -2.35 -4.29
C PHE A 151 -15.02 -2.38 -5.74
N ARG A 152 -14.22 -1.38 -6.18
CA ARG A 152 -13.59 -1.38 -7.51
C ARG A 152 -12.67 -2.59 -7.69
N LEU A 153 -11.87 -2.93 -6.67
CA LEU A 153 -11.03 -4.14 -6.69
C LEU A 153 -11.88 -5.42 -6.78
N ASP A 154 -12.96 -5.50 -5.99
CA ASP A 154 -13.86 -6.66 -6.00
C ASP A 154 -14.53 -6.84 -7.37
N ARG A 155 -15.03 -5.76 -7.97
CA ARG A 155 -15.62 -5.75 -9.32
C ARG A 155 -14.60 -6.14 -10.40
N GLY A 156 -13.34 -5.76 -10.20
CA GLY A 156 -12.23 -6.10 -11.10
C GLY A 156 -11.66 -7.51 -10.90
N GLY A 157 -12.19 -8.30 -9.98
CA GLY A 157 -11.71 -9.65 -9.69
C GLY A 157 -10.33 -9.70 -9.02
N LEU A 158 -9.83 -8.58 -8.47
CA LEU A 158 -8.54 -8.48 -7.79
C LEU A 158 -8.74 -8.53 -6.27
N ASP A 159 -8.27 -9.58 -5.60
CA ASP A 159 -8.22 -9.66 -4.15
C ASP A 159 -6.83 -9.19 -3.66
N HIS A 160 -6.79 -8.16 -2.84
CA HIS A 160 -5.55 -7.65 -2.24
C HIS A 160 -4.90 -8.66 -1.28
N GLY A 161 -5.71 -9.41 -0.56
CA GLY A 161 -5.30 -10.50 0.33
C GLY A 161 -4.99 -10.10 1.76
N GLU A 162 -4.71 -8.83 2.07
CA GLU A 162 -4.23 -8.37 3.39
C GLU A 162 -5.04 -7.21 4.02
N LEU A 163 -6.18 -6.79 3.43
CA LEU A 163 -6.99 -5.67 3.94
C LEU A 163 -7.72 -5.94 5.26
N SER A 164 -7.63 -7.15 5.81
CA SER A 164 -8.06 -7.43 7.19
C SER A 164 -7.15 -6.75 8.24
N ASP A 165 -5.94 -6.31 7.86
CA ASP A 165 -5.05 -5.44 8.65
C ASP A 165 -4.76 -4.13 7.89
N ALA A 166 -5.76 -3.25 7.84
CA ALA A 166 -5.66 -1.98 7.12
C ALA A 166 -4.57 -1.04 7.66
N ARG A 167 -4.09 -1.22 8.89
CA ARG A 167 -2.99 -0.43 9.48
C ARG A 167 -1.72 -0.46 8.62
N ARG A 168 -1.48 -1.56 7.93
CA ARG A 168 -0.26 -1.77 7.14
C ARG A 168 -0.45 -1.49 5.65
N HIS A 169 -1.71 -1.38 5.20
CA HIS A 169 -2.05 -1.43 3.78
C HIS A 169 -2.90 -0.26 3.32
N VAL A 170 -3.19 0.70 4.22
CA VAL A 170 -3.91 1.93 3.87
C VAL A 170 -3.20 3.12 4.49
N LEU A 171 -2.77 4.05 3.65
CA LEU A 171 -2.26 5.36 4.05
C LEU A 171 -3.31 6.43 3.78
N VAL A 172 -3.25 7.56 4.51
CA VAL A 172 -4.18 8.67 4.31
C VAL A 172 -3.39 9.95 4.04
N VAL A 173 -3.70 10.61 2.92
CA VAL A 173 -3.07 11.87 2.49
C VAL A 173 -4.16 12.90 2.23
N GLY A 174 -4.19 13.97 3.03
CA GLY A 174 -5.21 15.02 2.89
C GLY A 174 -6.64 14.47 2.92
N GLY A 175 -6.94 13.55 3.85
CA GLY A 175 -8.25 12.92 3.96
C GLY A 175 -8.54 11.83 2.90
N ARG A 176 -7.63 11.58 1.95
CA ARG A 176 -7.82 10.57 0.90
C ARG A 176 -7.11 9.26 1.25
N PRO A 177 -7.80 8.12 1.32
CA PRO A 177 -7.19 6.83 1.57
C PRO A 177 -6.50 6.30 0.31
N VAL A 178 -5.37 5.67 0.47
CA VAL A 178 -4.61 5.02 -0.60
C VAL A 178 -4.25 3.60 -0.16
N ILE A 179 -4.78 2.60 -0.86
CA ILE A 179 -4.43 1.19 -0.64
C ILE A 179 -3.05 0.94 -1.25
N ILE A 180 -2.14 0.37 -0.47
CA ILE A 180 -0.75 0.10 -0.86
C ILE A 180 -0.40 -1.39 -0.72
N ASP A 181 0.69 -1.81 -1.37
CA ASP A 181 1.30 -3.14 -1.24
C ASP A 181 0.47 -4.30 -1.81
N PHE A 182 0.52 -4.45 -3.14
CA PHE A 182 -0.15 -5.54 -3.87
C PHE A 182 0.65 -6.85 -3.95
N GLY A 183 1.66 -7.04 -3.08
CA GLY A 183 2.52 -8.23 -3.08
C GLY A 183 1.81 -9.55 -2.79
N SER A 184 0.70 -9.53 -2.05
CA SER A 184 -0.18 -10.68 -1.78
C SER A 184 -1.38 -10.76 -2.70
N ALA A 185 -1.56 -9.78 -3.57
CA ALA A 185 -2.74 -9.71 -4.43
C ALA A 185 -2.83 -10.87 -5.43
N ARG A 186 -4.05 -11.20 -5.80
CA ARG A 186 -4.34 -12.29 -6.76
C ARG A 186 -5.65 -12.03 -7.50
N ILE A 187 -5.72 -12.53 -8.72
CA ILE A 187 -6.97 -12.62 -9.46
C ILE A 187 -7.79 -13.80 -8.94
N THR A 188 -9.05 -13.56 -8.64
CA THR A 188 -9.99 -14.57 -8.14
C THR A 188 -11.42 -14.21 -8.53
N PRO A 189 -12.30 -15.21 -8.79
CA PRO A 189 -13.71 -14.95 -9.02
C PRO A 189 -14.48 -14.50 -7.77
N ARG A 190 -13.86 -14.60 -6.59
CA ARG A 190 -14.48 -14.23 -5.29
C ARG A 190 -13.53 -13.40 -4.44
N PRO A 191 -13.22 -12.16 -4.85
CA PRO A 191 -12.44 -11.25 -4.03
C PRO A 191 -13.23 -10.84 -2.79
N LYS A 192 -12.53 -10.37 -1.75
CA LYS A 192 -13.15 -10.08 -0.46
C LYS A 192 -12.67 -8.76 0.16
N ASN A 193 -12.23 -7.81 -0.67
CA ASN A 193 -11.63 -6.57 -0.20
C ASN A 193 -12.59 -5.77 0.68
N LEU A 194 -13.81 -5.48 0.18
CA LEU A 194 -14.81 -4.73 0.92
C LEU A 194 -15.19 -5.44 2.23
N THR A 195 -15.43 -6.74 2.18
CA THR A 195 -15.79 -7.46 3.42
C THR A 195 -14.64 -7.54 4.42
N SER A 196 -13.38 -7.56 3.96
CA SER A 196 -12.20 -7.53 4.82
C SER A 196 -12.05 -6.17 5.50
N ILE A 197 -12.19 -5.06 4.76
CA ILE A 197 -12.11 -3.72 5.35
C ILE A 197 -13.28 -3.46 6.32
N LEU A 198 -14.50 -3.87 5.98
CA LEU A 198 -15.64 -3.75 6.89
C LEU A 198 -15.45 -4.56 8.18
N SER A 199 -14.83 -5.74 8.10
CA SER A 199 -14.46 -6.52 9.28
C SER A 199 -13.43 -5.79 10.14
N TYR A 200 -12.41 -5.16 9.53
CA TYR A 200 -11.44 -4.34 10.23
C TYR A 200 -12.10 -3.13 10.93
N LEU A 201 -12.98 -2.40 10.24
CA LEU A 201 -13.71 -1.24 10.77
C LEU A 201 -14.72 -1.63 11.88
N SER A 202 -15.25 -2.85 11.84
CA SER A 202 -16.17 -3.37 12.85
C SER A 202 -15.45 -3.94 14.07
N GLY A 203 -14.17 -4.24 13.97
CA GLY A 203 -13.35 -4.80 15.05
C GLY A 203 -12.98 -3.78 16.13
N GLY A 204 -12.43 -4.27 17.25
CA GLY A 204 -11.97 -3.43 18.38
C GLY A 204 -10.76 -2.54 18.07
N ASN A 205 -10.21 -2.61 16.86
CA ASN A 205 -9.00 -1.90 16.45
C ASN A 205 -9.17 -0.36 16.36
N LEU A 206 -10.40 0.14 16.25
CA LEU A 206 -10.70 1.57 16.12
C LEU A 206 -11.05 2.25 17.45
N GLY A 207 -11.09 1.52 18.56
CA GLY A 207 -11.40 2.09 19.88
C GLY A 207 -12.68 2.95 19.88
N GLY A 208 -12.60 4.15 20.48
CA GLY A 208 -13.71 5.11 20.55
C GLY A 208 -14.14 5.73 19.21
N VAL A 209 -13.28 5.68 18.18
CA VAL A 209 -13.55 6.27 16.86
C VAL A 209 -14.79 5.67 16.21
N ARG A 210 -15.00 4.35 16.38
CA ARG A 210 -16.20 3.67 15.86
C ARG A 210 -17.50 4.26 16.41
N GLY A 211 -17.55 4.53 17.71
CA GLY A 211 -18.70 5.17 18.36
C GLY A 211 -18.90 6.61 17.89
N LEU A 212 -17.80 7.38 17.81
CA LEU A 212 -17.80 8.76 17.33
C LEU A 212 -18.38 8.88 15.91
N LEU A 213 -18.04 7.94 15.03
CA LEU A 213 -18.51 7.93 13.63
C LEU A 213 -19.86 7.23 13.46
N GLY A 214 -20.44 6.63 14.51
CA GLY A 214 -21.69 5.88 14.44
C GLY A 214 -21.61 4.62 13.58
N LEU A 215 -20.42 4.01 13.45
CA LEU A 215 -20.23 2.83 12.62
C LEU A 215 -20.88 1.60 13.22
N ARG A 216 -21.64 0.88 12.40
CA ARG A 216 -22.36 -0.34 12.77
C ARG A 216 -21.73 -1.56 12.11
N THR A 217 -21.95 -2.74 12.68
CA THR A 217 -21.53 -4.01 12.08
C THR A 217 -22.58 -4.48 11.08
N PRO A 218 -22.22 -4.75 9.83
CA PRO A 218 -23.18 -5.27 8.86
C PRO A 218 -23.57 -6.71 9.18
N HIS A 219 -24.79 -7.10 8.79
CA HIS A 219 -25.28 -8.45 8.99
C HIS A 219 -24.50 -9.46 8.13
N ARG A 220 -24.26 -10.66 8.68
CA ARG A 220 -23.53 -11.72 7.98
C ARG A 220 -24.16 -12.09 6.63
N GLU A 221 -25.48 -12.09 6.56
CA GLU A 221 -26.23 -12.40 5.34
C GLU A 221 -25.99 -11.36 4.23
N ALA A 222 -25.93 -10.06 4.56
CA ALA A 222 -25.61 -9.01 3.60
C ALA A 222 -24.18 -9.14 3.05
N LEU A 223 -23.22 -9.46 3.93
CA LEU A 223 -21.84 -9.73 3.53
C LEU A 223 -21.72 -10.96 2.62
N ARG A 224 -22.53 -12.01 2.87
CA ARG A 224 -22.56 -13.21 2.04
C ARG A 224 -23.09 -12.90 0.64
N ARG A 225 -24.25 -12.22 0.55
CA ARG A 225 -24.84 -11.81 -0.74
C ARG A 225 -23.87 -10.96 -1.56
N TYR A 226 -23.25 -9.97 -0.93
CA TYR A 226 -22.24 -9.16 -1.59
C TYR A 226 -21.07 -9.98 -2.17
N LYS A 227 -20.53 -10.95 -1.40
CA LYS A 227 -19.45 -11.83 -1.88
C LYS A 227 -19.84 -12.72 -3.07
N GLU A 228 -21.12 -13.09 -3.17
CA GLU A 228 -21.65 -13.89 -4.27
C GLU A 228 -21.80 -13.06 -5.54
N ASN A 229 -22.20 -11.79 -5.40
CA ASN A 229 -22.40 -10.88 -6.53
C ASN A 229 -22.13 -9.42 -6.10
N PRO A 230 -20.91 -8.89 -6.20
CA PRO A 230 -20.58 -7.52 -5.82
C PRO A 230 -21.22 -6.51 -6.81
N SER A 231 -22.47 -6.12 -6.55
CA SER A 231 -23.21 -5.10 -7.31
C SER A 231 -23.19 -3.74 -6.61
N GLU A 232 -23.51 -2.66 -7.36
CA GLU A 232 -23.64 -1.31 -6.81
C GLU A 232 -24.76 -1.23 -5.77
N GLU A 233 -25.89 -1.89 -6.02
CA GLU A 233 -27.01 -1.96 -5.09
C GLU A 233 -26.56 -2.56 -3.75
N GLN A 234 -25.88 -3.68 -3.77
CA GLN A 234 -25.39 -4.33 -2.55
C GLN A 234 -24.28 -3.53 -1.86
N PHE A 235 -23.45 -2.80 -2.61
CA PHE A 235 -22.49 -1.87 -2.04
C PHE A 235 -23.21 -0.75 -1.28
N VAL A 236 -24.18 -0.08 -1.90
CA VAL A 236 -24.96 1.00 -1.28
C VAL A 236 -25.69 0.51 -0.03
N ASP A 237 -26.32 -0.65 -0.09
CA ASP A 237 -26.99 -1.27 1.07
C ASP A 237 -26.01 -1.53 2.23
N LEU A 238 -24.83 -2.07 1.94
CA LEU A 238 -23.80 -2.26 2.97
C LEU A 238 -23.34 -0.93 3.56
N MET A 239 -23.13 0.11 2.75
CA MET A 239 -22.70 1.43 3.23
C MET A 239 -23.76 2.09 4.12
N ARG A 240 -25.06 1.95 3.82
CA ARG A 240 -26.16 2.37 4.69
C ARG A 240 -26.20 1.56 6.00
N MET A 241 -26.04 0.24 5.91
CA MET A 241 -26.01 -0.62 7.11
C MET A 241 -24.90 -0.25 8.07
N VAL A 242 -23.69 0.05 7.56
CA VAL A 242 -22.54 0.41 8.40
C VAL A 242 -22.56 1.87 8.83
N GLY A 243 -23.45 2.71 8.33
CA GLY A 243 -23.60 4.13 8.69
C GLY A 243 -22.61 5.06 7.97
N LEU A 244 -22.08 4.63 6.83
CA LEU A 244 -21.23 5.46 5.96
C LEU A 244 -22.04 6.24 4.91
N LEU A 245 -23.27 5.81 4.58
CA LEU A 245 -24.24 6.55 3.79
C LEU A 245 -25.50 6.80 4.62
N GLU A 246 -26.13 7.96 4.39
CA GLU A 246 -27.46 8.26 4.92
C GLU A 246 -28.52 7.39 4.24
N GLY A 247 -29.57 7.06 4.97
CA GLY A 247 -30.68 6.22 4.50
C GLY A 247 -31.64 6.96 3.58
#